data_71fb3d3812728e9551798f1fadbf31aa
#
_entry.id   71fb3d3812728e9551798f1fadbf31aa
#
_cell.length_a   1.000
_cell.length_b   1.000
_cell.length_c   1.000
_cell.angle_alpha   90.00
_cell.angle_beta   90.00
_cell.angle_gamma   90.00
#
_symmetry.space_group_name_H-M   'P 1'
#
loop_
_entity.id
_entity.type
_entity.pdbx_description
1 polymer ?
#
loop_
_entity_poly.entity_id
_entity_poly.type
_entity_poly.pdbx_seq_one_letter_code
_entity_poly.pdbx_strand_id
1 'polypeptide(L)'
;MRHQIFLTRAILAKQRDIMKKHFMCTHAFFDDDAKQAFEDASIGMTDLQISEMMKGEKAEILGHWHGNDDFFFCNWYAEDEDSIIDHLDKVGFNTLMNKLPTEMPIYLAHDKITYKTAEEIAIEN
;
A
#
# COMPACT_ATOMS: atom_id res chain seq x y z
N MET A 1 27.63 4.41 23.50
CA MET A 1 26.94 3.21 23.03
C MET A 1 25.47 3.42 22.74
N ARG A 2 24.68 3.93 23.68
CA ARG A 2 23.25 4.19 23.44
C ARG A 2 22.98 5.17 22.29
N HIS A 3 23.82 6.19 22.15
CA HIS A 3 23.70 7.19 21.08
C HIS A 3 23.96 6.59 19.69
N GLN A 4 24.95 5.73 19.55
CA GLN A 4 25.25 5.05 18.28
C GLN A 4 24.15 4.09 17.85
N ILE A 5 23.56 3.34 18.80
CA ILE A 5 22.44 2.43 18.51
C ILE A 5 21.23 3.22 18.00
N PHE A 6 20.92 4.34 18.62
CA PHE A 6 19.80 5.20 18.21
C PHE A 6 20.00 5.76 16.80
N LEU A 7 21.20 6.28 16.50
CA LEU A 7 21.54 6.79 15.17
C LEU A 7 21.45 5.70 14.10
N THR A 8 21.92 4.49 14.41
CA THR A 8 21.86 3.35 13.47
C THR A 8 20.42 2.98 13.14
N ARG A 9 19.52 2.95 14.12
CA ARG A 9 18.10 2.69 13.91
C ARG A 9 17.45 3.76 13.04
N ALA A 10 17.76 5.02 13.29
CA ALA A 10 17.24 6.15 12.50
C ALA A 10 17.73 6.07 11.04
N ILE A 11 19.00 5.74 10.83
CA ILE A 11 19.59 5.57 9.49
C ILE A 11 18.91 4.41 8.76
N LEU A 12 18.74 3.27 9.42
CA LEU A 12 18.07 2.10 8.82
C LEU A 12 16.62 2.39 8.46
N ALA A 13 15.88 3.06 9.33
CA ALA A 13 14.50 3.46 9.05
C ALA A 13 14.42 4.40 7.83
N LYS A 14 15.33 5.37 7.75
CA LYS A 14 15.41 6.30 6.61
C LYS A 14 15.79 5.57 5.32
N GLN A 15 16.70 4.60 5.37
CA GLN A 15 17.06 3.79 4.20
C GLN A 15 15.89 2.94 3.71
N ARG A 16 15.09 2.37 4.61
CA ARG A 16 13.87 1.62 4.24
C ARG A 16 12.87 2.52 3.52
N ASP A 17 12.64 3.73 4.02
CA ASP A 17 11.73 4.69 3.36
C ASP A 17 12.23 5.07 1.96
N ILE A 18 13.55 5.25 1.78
CA ILE A 18 14.16 5.54 0.48
C ILE A 18 14.00 4.35 -0.48
N MET A 19 14.00 3.11 0.04
CA MET A 19 13.86 1.90 -0.77
C MET A 19 12.42 1.57 -1.14
N LYS A 20 11.43 2.18 -0.47
CA LYS A 20 10.03 1.96 -0.79
C LYS A 20 9.65 2.63 -2.10
N LYS A 21 8.69 2.03 -2.78
CA LYS A 21 8.17 2.46 -4.07
C LYS A 21 6.65 2.47 -4.05
N HIS A 22 6.05 3.15 -5.01
CA HIS A 22 4.61 3.19 -5.18
C HIS A 22 4.13 2.01 -6.02
N PHE A 23 3.08 1.36 -5.56
CA PHE A 23 2.42 0.27 -6.26
C PHE A 23 0.92 0.53 -6.34
N MET A 24 0.34 0.25 -7.49
CA MET A 24 -1.10 0.09 -7.62
C MET A 24 -1.41 -1.40 -7.54
N CYS A 25 -2.24 -1.79 -6.60
CA CYS A 25 -2.66 -3.17 -6.47
C CYS A 25 -4.11 -3.29 -6.89
N THR A 26 -4.37 -4.13 -7.88
CA THR A 26 -5.71 -4.48 -8.32
C THR A 26 -6.15 -5.74 -7.59
N HIS A 27 -7.37 -5.70 -7.05
CA HIS A 27 -7.99 -6.80 -6.33
C HIS A 27 -9.28 -7.20 -7.00
N ALA A 28 -9.54 -8.51 -7.11
CA ALA A 28 -10.83 -9.03 -7.49
C ALA A 28 -11.23 -10.11 -6.47
N PHE A 29 -12.46 -10.06 -5.98
CA PHE A 29 -12.97 -11.07 -5.04
C PHE A 29 -13.08 -12.42 -5.76
N PHE A 30 -12.79 -13.51 -5.04
CA PHE A 30 -12.86 -14.85 -5.62
C PHE A 30 -14.29 -15.27 -5.97
N ASP A 31 -15.25 -14.83 -5.15
CA ASP A 31 -16.69 -15.10 -5.35
C ASP A 31 -17.52 -14.12 -4.50
N ASP A 32 -18.84 -14.25 -4.60
CA ASP A 32 -19.78 -13.38 -3.86
C ASP A 32 -19.68 -13.59 -2.35
N ASP A 33 -19.41 -14.79 -1.89
CA ASP A 33 -19.24 -15.08 -0.46
C ASP A 33 -17.99 -14.39 0.10
N ALA A 34 -16.90 -14.38 -0.66
CA ALA A 34 -15.67 -13.68 -0.29
C ALA A 34 -15.90 -12.17 -0.21
N LYS A 35 -16.61 -11.61 -1.18
CA LYS A 35 -16.99 -10.20 -1.18
C LYS A 35 -17.83 -9.83 0.05
N GLN A 36 -18.83 -10.65 0.35
CA GLN A 36 -19.69 -10.44 1.51
C GLN A 36 -18.89 -10.53 2.83
N ALA A 37 -17.98 -11.50 2.94
CA ALA A 37 -17.11 -11.63 4.11
C ALA A 37 -16.23 -10.40 4.31
N PHE A 38 -15.70 -9.85 3.23
CA PHE A 38 -14.90 -8.63 3.27
C PHE A 38 -15.74 -7.42 3.72
N GLU A 39 -16.93 -7.26 3.15
CA GLU A 39 -17.84 -6.17 3.50
C GLU A 39 -18.27 -6.27 4.97
N ASP A 40 -18.63 -7.46 5.43
CA ASP A 40 -19.03 -7.70 6.84
C ASP A 40 -17.89 -7.38 7.81
N ALA A 41 -16.66 -7.72 7.46
CA ALA A 41 -15.49 -7.45 8.30
C ALA A 41 -15.14 -5.96 8.39
N SER A 42 -15.43 -5.19 7.36
CA SER A 42 -14.99 -3.79 7.25
C SER A 42 -16.07 -2.77 7.57
N ILE A 43 -17.35 -3.13 7.49
CA ILE A 43 -18.47 -2.17 7.58
C ILE A 43 -18.50 -1.38 8.91
N GLY A 44 -18.03 -1.97 9.99
CA GLY A 44 -18.01 -1.32 11.31
C GLY A 44 -16.70 -0.62 11.64
N MET A 45 -15.72 -0.65 10.75
CA MET A 45 -14.41 -0.06 10.98
C MET A 45 -14.37 1.40 10.53
N THR A 46 -13.72 2.24 11.33
CA THR A 46 -13.42 3.62 10.93
C THR A 46 -12.26 3.62 9.93
N ASP A 47 -12.11 4.71 9.20
CA ASP A 47 -10.97 4.89 8.28
C ASP A 47 -9.63 4.82 9.01
N LEU A 48 -9.55 5.34 10.24
CA LEU A 48 -8.35 5.22 11.07
C LEU A 48 -8.04 3.77 11.41
N GLN A 49 -9.03 2.99 11.82
CA GLN A 49 -8.85 1.56 12.13
C GLN A 49 -8.37 0.77 10.91
N ILE A 50 -8.95 1.03 9.75
CA ILE A 50 -8.54 0.40 8.49
C ILE A 50 -7.10 0.80 8.15
N SER A 51 -6.77 2.08 8.28
CA SER A 51 -5.43 2.60 8.01
C SER A 51 -4.37 1.95 8.90
N GLU A 52 -4.65 1.83 10.19
CA GLU A 52 -3.73 1.19 11.14
C GLU A 52 -3.54 -0.30 10.85
N MET A 53 -4.61 -1.00 10.51
CA MET A 53 -4.57 -2.41 10.14
C MET A 53 -3.72 -2.64 8.88
N MET A 54 -3.78 -1.71 7.92
CA MET A 54 -3.11 -1.80 6.63
C MET A 54 -1.74 -1.14 6.60
N LYS A 55 -1.17 -0.85 7.76
CA LYS A 55 0.15 -0.25 7.90
C LYS A 55 1.13 -1.24 8.50
N GLY A 56 2.15 -1.58 7.73
CA GLY A 56 3.24 -2.43 8.17
C GLY A 56 4.59 -1.72 7.99
N GLU A 57 5.64 -2.36 8.49
CA GLU A 57 7.00 -1.83 8.39
C GLU A 57 7.50 -1.75 6.95
N LYS A 58 7.21 -2.79 6.15
CA LYS A 58 7.69 -2.92 4.77
C LYS A 58 6.68 -2.50 3.72
N ALA A 59 5.42 -2.35 4.09
CA ALA A 59 4.34 -1.98 3.19
C ALA A 59 3.26 -1.24 3.96
N GLU A 60 2.81 -0.13 3.40
CA GLU A 60 1.69 0.63 3.96
C GLU A 60 0.75 1.07 2.84
N ILE A 61 -0.53 1.00 3.12
CA ILE A 61 -1.53 1.50 2.19
C ILE A 61 -1.60 3.04 2.27
N LEU A 62 -1.67 3.68 1.11
CA LEU A 62 -1.84 5.14 1.04
C LEU A 62 -3.29 5.53 0.77
N GLY A 63 -4.02 4.65 0.12
CA GLY A 63 -5.42 4.87 -0.19
C GLY A 63 -6.00 3.70 -0.95
N HIS A 64 -7.32 3.62 -1.00
CA HIS A 64 -8.01 2.61 -1.79
C HIS A 64 -9.36 3.15 -2.29
N TRP A 65 -9.85 2.56 -3.36
CA TRP A 65 -11.12 2.88 -3.97
C TRP A 65 -11.97 1.64 -4.07
N HIS A 66 -13.21 1.71 -3.62
CA HIS A 66 -14.19 0.65 -3.76
C HIS A 66 -15.34 1.16 -4.61
N GLY A 67 -15.70 0.35 -5.61
CA GLY A 67 -16.87 0.60 -6.42
C GLY A 67 -17.98 -0.41 -6.11
N ASN A 68 -18.90 -0.58 -7.05
CA ASN A 68 -20.00 -1.54 -6.94
C ASN A 68 -19.69 -2.88 -7.60
N ASP A 69 -18.56 -2.97 -8.29
CA ASP A 69 -18.13 -4.19 -8.99
C ASP A 69 -17.33 -5.11 -8.07
N ASP A 70 -16.90 -6.25 -8.61
CA ASP A 70 -16.18 -7.28 -7.87
C ASP A 70 -14.68 -7.01 -7.76
N PHE A 71 -14.23 -5.84 -8.18
CA PHE A 71 -12.83 -5.44 -8.09
C PHE A 71 -12.69 -4.07 -7.42
N PHE A 72 -11.49 -3.80 -6.90
CA PHE A 72 -11.13 -2.50 -6.35
C PHE A 72 -9.63 -2.26 -6.45
N PHE A 73 -9.19 -1.04 -6.14
CA PHE A 73 -7.81 -0.63 -6.26
C PHE A 73 -7.27 -0.15 -4.93
N CYS A 74 -6.01 -0.52 -4.64
CA CYS A 74 -5.26 -0.02 -3.49
C CYS A 74 -3.96 0.62 -3.97
N ASN A 75 -3.61 1.75 -3.40
CA ASN A 75 -2.33 2.40 -3.62
C ASN A 75 -1.43 2.12 -2.41
N TRP A 76 -0.28 1.49 -2.65
CA TRP A 76 0.67 1.07 -1.64
C TRP A 76 2.00 1.78 -1.77
N TYR A 77 2.64 2.00 -0.64
CA TYR A 77 4.04 2.41 -0.55
C TYR A 77 4.79 1.27 0.15
N ALA A 78 5.65 0.57 -0.59
CA ALA A 78 6.21 -0.70 -0.15
C ALA A 78 7.62 -0.93 -0.70
N GLU A 79 8.38 -1.79 -0.03
CA GLU A 79 9.72 -2.17 -0.47
C GLU A 79 9.67 -2.98 -1.78
N ASP A 80 8.69 -3.88 -1.90
CA ASP A 80 8.50 -4.76 -3.06
C ASP A 80 7.08 -5.32 -3.09
N GLU A 81 6.78 -6.10 -4.14
CA GLU A 81 5.49 -6.75 -4.30
C GLU A 81 5.21 -7.77 -3.18
N ASP A 82 6.22 -8.54 -2.80
CA ASP A 82 6.09 -9.57 -1.77
C ASP A 82 5.71 -8.97 -0.42
N SER A 83 6.21 -7.80 -0.10
CA SER A 83 5.88 -7.09 1.14
C SER A 83 4.39 -6.75 1.21
N ILE A 84 3.77 -6.41 0.09
CA ILE A 84 2.33 -6.15 -0.01
C ILE A 84 1.54 -7.44 0.20
N ILE A 85 1.93 -8.50 -0.50
CA ILE A 85 1.28 -9.81 -0.43
C ILE A 85 1.37 -10.38 0.99
N ASP A 86 2.54 -10.28 1.61
CA ASP A 86 2.77 -10.74 2.99
C ASP A 86 1.89 -9.97 3.99
N HIS A 87 1.76 -8.66 3.81
CA HIS A 87 0.91 -7.86 4.69
C HIS A 87 -0.57 -8.23 4.53
N LEU A 88 -1.04 -8.41 3.29
CA LEU A 88 -2.41 -8.85 3.01
C LEU A 88 -2.69 -10.24 3.59
N ASP A 89 -1.72 -11.14 3.54
CA ASP A 89 -1.81 -12.46 4.17
C ASP A 89 -1.97 -12.33 5.69
N LYS A 90 -1.18 -11.46 6.30
CA LYS A 90 -1.18 -11.22 7.74
C LYS A 90 -2.53 -10.72 8.25
N VAL A 91 -3.23 -9.91 7.46
CA VAL A 91 -4.57 -9.39 7.81
C VAL A 91 -5.71 -10.28 7.30
N GLY A 92 -5.40 -11.40 6.64
CA GLY A 92 -6.37 -12.41 6.26
C GLY A 92 -7.07 -12.20 4.92
N PHE A 93 -6.61 -11.26 4.09
CA PHE A 93 -7.27 -10.94 2.83
C PHE A 93 -6.92 -11.86 1.67
N ASN A 94 -5.84 -12.63 1.77
CA ASN A 94 -5.41 -13.53 0.71
C ASN A 94 -6.40 -14.67 0.41
N THR A 95 -7.27 -15.00 1.35
CA THR A 95 -8.32 -16.00 1.16
C THR A 95 -9.59 -15.46 0.49
N LEU A 96 -9.71 -14.13 0.40
CA LEU A 96 -10.93 -13.47 -0.09
C LEU A 96 -10.80 -12.95 -1.51
N MET A 97 -9.57 -12.63 -1.94
CA MET A 97 -9.33 -11.91 -3.19
C MET A 97 -8.00 -12.27 -3.80
N ASN A 98 -7.90 -12.13 -5.11
CA ASN A 98 -6.60 -12.10 -5.76
C ASN A 98 -5.99 -10.70 -5.63
N LYS A 99 -4.72 -10.57 -5.97
CA LYS A 99 -4.00 -9.31 -5.90
C LYS A 99 -2.94 -9.28 -6.98
N LEU A 100 -2.84 -8.12 -7.61
CA LEU A 100 -1.86 -7.87 -8.66
C LEU A 100 -1.17 -6.53 -8.37
N PRO A 101 -0.11 -6.52 -7.53
CA PRO A 101 0.69 -5.31 -7.31
C PRO A 101 1.49 -4.97 -8.56
N THR A 102 1.45 -3.71 -8.98
CA THR A 102 2.20 -3.22 -10.13
C THR A 102 2.90 -1.93 -9.73
N GLU A 103 4.22 -1.88 -9.91
CA GLU A 103 4.99 -0.68 -9.62
C GLU A 103 4.57 0.48 -10.51
N MET A 104 4.36 1.65 -9.91
CA MET A 104 3.96 2.88 -10.58
C MET A 104 5.02 3.96 -10.33
N PRO A 105 6.08 4.01 -11.14
CA PRO A 105 7.19 4.93 -10.90
C PRO A 105 6.85 6.38 -11.20
N ILE A 106 5.78 6.64 -11.94
CA ILE A 106 5.41 8.00 -12.34
C ILE A 106 3.99 8.30 -11.85
N TYR A 107 3.87 9.31 -10.99
CA TYR A 107 2.59 9.86 -10.58
C TYR A 107 2.56 11.36 -10.90
N LEU A 108 1.65 11.75 -11.77
CA LEU A 108 1.46 13.14 -12.17
C LEU A 108 0.16 13.66 -11.55
N ALA A 109 0.30 14.48 -10.52
CA ALA A 109 -0.84 15.09 -9.86
C ALA A 109 -1.22 16.38 -10.59
N HIS A 110 -2.37 16.38 -11.27
CA HIS A 110 -2.83 17.52 -12.07
C HIS A 110 -3.32 18.71 -11.24
N ASP A 111 -3.51 18.53 -9.94
CA ASP A 111 -3.82 19.59 -8.99
C ASP A 111 -2.56 20.21 -8.35
N LYS A 112 -1.38 19.67 -8.66
CA LYS A 112 -0.09 20.14 -8.12
C LYS A 112 0.95 20.20 -9.23
N ILE A 113 0.94 21.30 -9.97
CA ILE A 113 1.88 21.48 -11.09
C ILE A 113 3.26 21.81 -10.55
N THR A 114 4.28 21.03 -10.95
CA THR A 114 5.67 21.19 -10.48
C THR A 114 6.60 21.77 -11.52
N TYR A 115 6.20 21.84 -12.79
CA TYR A 115 7.01 22.22 -13.94
C TYR A 115 8.18 21.27 -14.20
N LYS A 116 8.18 20.09 -13.58
CA LYS A 116 9.18 19.05 -13.80
C LYS A 116 8.73 18.11 -14.91
N THR A 117 9.71 17.45 -15.53
CA THR A 117 9.41 16.39 -16.50
C THR A 117 8.97 15.12 -15.78
N ALA A 118 8.30 14.22 -16.49
CA ALA A 118 7.91 12.91 -15.94
C ALA A 118 9.13 12.12 -15.48
N GLU A 119 10.27 12.22 -16.18
CA GLU A 119 11.52 11.56 -15.81
C GLU A 119 12.06 12.07 -14.46
N GLU A 120 12.06 13.39 -14.26
CA GLU A 120 12.49 13.98 -12.99
C GLU A 120 11.58 13.56 -11.83
N ILE A 121 10.27 13.49 -12.06
CA ILE A 121 9.28 13.05 -11.06
C ILE A 121 9.51 11.57 -10.71
N ALA A 122 9.79 10.72 -11.68
CA ALA A 122 10.07 9.30 -11.45
C ALA A 122 11.30 9.07 -10.56
N ILE A 123 12.34 9.90 -10.71
CA ILE A 123 13.56 9.81 -9.90
C ILE A 123 13.28 10.18 -8.43
N GLU A 124 12.36 11.11 -8.19
CA GLU A 124 12.01 11.56 -6.82
C GLU A 124 11.13 10.57 -6.06
N ASN A 125 10.47 9.68 -6.77
CA ASN A 125 9.65 8.63 -6.17
C ASN A 125 10.50 7.38 -5.96
#